data_0c865c282c884137bfd7709559d3b6d3
#
_entry.id   0c865c282c884137bfd7709559d3b6d3
#
_cell.length_a   1.000
_cell.length_b   1.000
_cell.length_c   1.000
_cell.angle_alpha   90.00
_cell.angle_beta   90.00
_cell.angle_gamma   90.00
#
_symmetry.space_group_name_H-M   'P 1'
#
loop_
_entity.id
_entity.type
_entity.pdbx_description
1 polymer ?
#
loop_
_entity_poly.entity_id
_entity_poly.type
_entity_poly.pdbx_seq_one_letter_code
_entity_poly.pdbx_strand_id
1 'polypeptide(L)'
;MRPLRPSRPPRPAAPRRGYTLVELLVVIGVMVLLAGVGAMALAGRGSSGAALSGAQSIVAGLVASARAQAALHQTFSRLIIHAQQPPAANALDAEMYLRRLQVIRRETLANGAIVWVAAGPAVSLPTPICVVPPAPVPTNHLRSGVSWNNNAATGPVSTLLTVTGFSYRGQSAAASNQFFDRQGQSGRIHYLEFGPDGTVVSNTTGNPTKIALTTAVLGGNALPAFDSATTVRGLFIRRNGAVAMVDSATGF
;
A
#
# COMPACT_ATOMS: atom_id res chain seq x y z
N MET A 1 -48.16 70.90 -25.26
CA MET A 1 -47.14 71.34 -24.29
C MET A 1 -46.97 70.27 -23.22
N ARG A 2 -45.81 69.58 -23.15
CA ARG A 2 -45.50 68.55 -22.13
C ARG A 2 -44.69 69.21 -20.99
N PRO A 3 -45.04 69.10 -19.75
CA PRO A 3 -44.28 69.67 -18.63
C PRO A 3 -42.95 68.95 -18.43
N LEU A 4 -41.86 69.71 -18.31
CA LEU A 4 -40.52 69.25 -18.00
C LEU A 4 -40.46 68.73 -16.56
N ARG A 5 -40.09 67.46 -16.36
CA ARG A 5 -39.83 66.86 -15.01
C ARG A 5 -38.54 67.47 -14.43
N PRO A 6 -38.55 67.92 -13.19
CA PRO A 6 -37.32 68.37 -12.54
C PRO A 6 -36.32 67.24 -12.32
N SER A 7 -35.08 67.46 -12.67
CA SER A 7 -33.95 66.53 -12.49
C SER A 7 -33.67 66.39 -10.97
N ARG A 8 -33.66 65.15 -10.51
CA ARG A 8 -33.27 64.80 -9.13
C ARG A 8 -31.76 65.07 -8.92
N PRO A 9 -31.38 65.74 -7.82
CA PRO A 9 -29.96 65.94 -7.53
C PRO A 9 -29.21 64.64 -7.29
N PRO A 10 -27.94 64.53 -7.68
CA PRO A 10 -27.14 63.33 -7.46
C PRO A 10 -26.96 63.06 -5.96
N ARG A 11 -27.19 61.80 -5.57
CA ARG A 11 -26.95 61.35 -4.20
C ARG A 11 -25.44 61.43 -3.89
N PRO A 12 -25.07 62.01 -2.73
CA PRO A 12 -23.67 62.03 -2.31
C PRO A 12 -23.14 60.60 -2.18
N ALA A 13 -21.99 60.35 -2.81
CA ALA A 13 -21.29 59.06 -2.72
C ALA A 13 -20.87 58.82 -1.29
N ALA A 14 -21.26 57.66 -0.73
CA ALA A 14 -20.85 57.25 0.61
C ALA A 14 -19.32 57.18 0.71
N PRO A 15 -18.72 57.70 1.81
CA PRO A 15 -17.26 57.63 1.97
C PRO A 15 -16.80 56.19 1.99
N ARG A 16 -15.94 55.84 1.04
CA ARG A 16 -15.27 54.54 1.00
C ARG A 16 -14.28 54.51 2.18
N ARG A 17 -14.61 53.76 3.24
CA ARG A 17 -13.66 53.49 4.30
C ARG A 17 -12.60 52.53 3.76
N GLY A 18 -11.36 53.00 3.63
CA GLY A 18 -10.21 52.18 3.33
C GLY A 18 -9.79 51.38 4.59
N TYR A 19 -9.33 50.17 4.41
CA TYR A 19 -8.74 49.41 5.51
C TYR A 19 -7.45 50.05 6.01
N THR A 20 -7.25 50.09 7.30
CA THR A 20 -5.99 50.58 7.89
C THR A 20 -4.92 49.50 7.73
N LEU A 21 -3.65 49.93 7.60
CA LEU A 21 -2.51 49.02 7.50
C LEU A 21 -2.44 48.04 8.67
N VAL A 22 -2.83 48.51 9.85
CA VAL A 22 -2.91 47.69 11.08
C VAL A 22 -3.97 46.60 10.98
N GLU A 23 -5.17 46.96 10.43
CA GLU A 23 -6.26 46.00 10.27
C GLU A 23 -5.89 44.87 9.28
N LEU A 24 -5.19 45.19 8.21
CA LEU A 24 -4.68 44.23 7.24
C LEU A 24 -3.61 43.32 7.85
N LEU A 25 -2.72 43.89 8.69
CA LEU A 25 -1.67 43.15 9.39
C LEU A 25 -2.26 42.17 10.42
N VAL A 26 -3.31 42.56 11.15
CA VAL A 26 -4.02 41.70 12.09
C VAL A 26 -4.72 40.54 11.35
N VAL A 27 -5.39 40.82 10.22
CA VAL A 27 -6.06 39.80 9.43
C VAL A 27 -5.07 38.76 8.89
N ILE A 28 -3.94 39.22 8.34
CA ILE A 28 -2.89 38.29 7.88
C ILE A 28 -2.32 37.47 9.05
N GLY A 29 -2.08 38.09 10.21
CA GLY A 29 -1.60 37.40 11.40
C GLY A 29 -2.57 36.30 11.88
N VAL A 30 -3.88 36.58 11.90
CA VAL A 30 -4.91 35.58 12.25
C VAL A 30 -5.00 34.48 11.19
N MET A 31 -4.90 34.80 9.90
CA MET A 31 -4.91 33.81 8.82
C MET A 31 -3.71 32.85 8.92
N VAL A 32 -2.50 33.36 9.18
CA VAL A 32 -1.29 32.53 9.37
C VAL A 32 -1.42 31.62 10.59
N LEU A 33 -1.97 32.14 11.70
CA LEU A 33 -2.24 31.35 12.92
C LEU A 33 -3.24 30.22 12.65
N LEU A 34 -4.35 30.51 11.98
CA LEU A 34 -5.37 29.51 11.63
C LEU A 34 -4.83 28.48 10.61
N ALA A 35 -4.06 28.92 9.63
CA ALA A 35 -3.42 28.02 8.67
C ALA A 35 -2.41 27.08 9.35
N GLY A 36 -1.63 27.57 10.33
CA GLY A 36 -0.68 26.76 11.10
C GLY A 36 -1.36 25.68 11.94
N VAL A 37 -2.43 26.01 12.64
CA VAL A 37 -3.23 25.04 13.43
C VAL A 37 -3.93 24.03 12.52
N GLY A 38 -4.48 24.48 11.38
CA GLY A 38 -5.12 23.62 10.38
C GLY A 38 -4.14 22.62 9.76
N ALA A 39 -2.92 23.05 9.45
CA ALA A 39 -1.87 22.18 8.90
C ALA A 39 -1.45 21.08 9.89
N MET A 40 -1.33 21.39 11.19
CA MET A 40 -1.04 20.38 12.23
C MET A 40 -2.17 19.37 12.41
N ALA A 41 -3.43 19.80 12.35
CA ALA A 41 -4.59 18.91 12.48
C ALA A 41 -4.73 17.95 11.27
N LEU A 42 -4.39 18.40 10.06
CA LEU A 42 -4.37 17.57 8.85
C LEU A 42 -3.17 16.62 8.80
N ALA A 43 -2.01 17.01 9.27
CA ALA A 43 -0.81 16.18 9.26
C ALA A 43 -0.91 14.96 10.20
N GLY A 44 -1.69 15.03 11.28
CA GLY A 44 -1.76 13.97 12.31
C GLY A 44 -2.82 12.89 12.08
N ARG A 45 -3.92 13.17 11.40
CA ARG A 45 -5.07 12.25 11.31
C ARG A 45 -5.49 11.80 9.90
N GLY A 46 -5.04 12.49 8.86
CA GLY A 46 -5.41 12.18 7.46
C GLY A 46 -4.40 11.31 6.72
N SER A 47 -3.14 11.23 7.18
CA SER A 47 -2.06 10.60 6.42
C SER A 47 -2.13 9.07 6.39
N SER A 48 -2.52 8.43 7.49
CA SER A 48 -2.56 6.96 7.55
C SER A 48 -3.70 6.35 6.70
N GLY A 49 -4.87 6.98 6.68
CA GLY A 49 -6.00 6.53 5.86
C GLY A 49 -5.74 6.70 4.36
N ALA A 50 -5.16 7.84 3.96
CA ALA A 50 -4.75 8.10 2.59
C ALA A 50 -3.61 7.17 2.15
N ALA A 51 -2.61 6.94 3.02
CA ALA A 51 -1.52 6.02 2.77
C ALA A 51 -1.99 4.57 2.61
N LEU A 52 -2.95 4.10 3.45
CA LEU A 52 -3.58 2.79 3.31
C LEU A 52 -4.34 2.66 1.99
N SER A 53 -5.11 3.67 1.60
CA SER A 53 -5.85 3.69 0.33
C SER A 53 -4.90 3.66 -0.87
N GLY A 54 -3.82 4.45 -0.82
CA GLY A 54 -2.76 4.44 -1.82
C GLY A 54 -2.07 3.08 -1.92
N ALA A 55 -1.70 2.49 -0.79
CA ALA A 55 -1.10 1.16 -0.73
C ALA A 55 -2.05 0.08 -1.28
N GLN A 56 -3.35 0.15 -0.94
CA GLN A 56 -4.38 -0.75 -1.46
C GLN A 56 -4.46 -0.68 -2.99
N SER A 57 -4.44 0.53 -3.57
CA SER A 57 -4.43 0.75 -5.01
C SER A 57 -3.15 0.21 -5.67
N ILE A 58 -1.98 0.39 -5.05
CA ILE A 58 -0.71 -0.17 -5.53
C ILE A 58 -0.78 -1.69 -5.58
N VAL A 59 -1.23 -2.33 -4.50
CA VAL A 59 -1.33 -3.81 -4.44
C VAL A 59 -2.36 -4.32 -5.45
N ALA A 60 -3.50 -3.65 -5.61
CA ALA A 60 -4.49 -4.00 -6.63
C ALA A 60 -3.91 -3.93 -8.05
N GLY A 61 -3.12 -2.90 -8.35
CA GLY A 61 -2.40 -2.77 -9.62
C GLY A 61 -1.39 -3.89 -9.84
N LEU A 62 -0.63 -4.28 -8.81
CA LEU A 62 0.32 -5.39 -8.88
C LEU A 62 -0.37 -6.74 -9.06
N VAL A 63 -1.50 -6.99 -8.41
CA VAL A 63 -2.34 -8.19 -8.60
C VAL A 63 -2.85 -8.25 -10.04
N ALA A 64 -3.37 -7.14 -10.57
CA ALA A 64 -3.83 -7.05 -11.96
C ALA A 64 -2.68 -7.27 -12.95
N SER A 65 -1.49 -6.71 -12.67
CA SER A 65 -0.28 -6.92 -13.47
C SER A 65 0.16 -8.39 -13.46
N ALA A 66 0.21 -9.04 -12.29
CA ALA A 66 0.56 -10.46 -12.20
C ALA A 66 -0.38 -11.34 -13.00
N ARG A 67 -1.70 -11.10 -12.88
CA ARG A 67 -2.72 -11.79 -13.68
C ARG A 67 -2.52 -11.57 -15.19
N ALA A 68 -2.28 -10.34 -15.61
CA ALA A 68 -2.05 -10.00 -17.01
C ALA A 68 -0.78 -10.67 -17.56
N GLN A 69 0.31 -10.70 -16.78
CA GLN A 69 1.55 -11.41 -17.15
C GLN A 69 1.32 -12.91 -17.35
N ALA A 70 0.55 -13.54 -16.47
CA ALA A 70 0.20 -14.96 -16.58
C ALA A 70 -0.56 -15.25 -17.88
N ALA A 71 -1.62 -14.48 -18.16
CA ALA A 71 -2.46 -14.64 -19.33
C ALA A 71 -1.73 -14.30 -20.65
N LEU A 72 -0.95 -13.19 -20.66
CA LEU A 72 -0.22 -12.73 -21.85
C LEU A 72 0.85 -13.72 -22.29
N HIS A 73 1.59 -14.28 -21.34
CA HIS A 73 2.69 -15.20 -21.62
C HIS A 73 2.29 -16.68 -21.54
N GLN A 74 1.00 -16.97 -21.29
CA GLN A 74 0.45 -18.33 -21.14
C GLN A 74 1.29 -19.19 -20.17
N THR A 75 1.72 -18.57 -19.05
CA THR A 75 2.60 -19.19 -18.06
C THR A 75 2.16 -18.81 -16.64
N PHE A 76 2.81 -19.38 -15.64
CA PHE A 76 2.55 -18.98 -14.25
C PHE A 76 3.20 -17.64 -13.93
N SER A 77 2.52 -16.84 -13.14
CA SER A 77 3.02 -15.57 -12.61
C SER A 77 2.75 -15.49 -11.12
N ARG A 78 3.61 -14.78 -10.40
CA ARG A 78 3.47 -14.56 -8.96
C ARG A 78 3.59 -13.08 -8.62
N LEU A 79 2.74 -12.64 -7.72
CA LEU A 79 3.04 -11.46 -6.90
C LEU A 79 3.78 -11.96 -5.66
N ILE A 80 5.04 -11.57 -5.51
CA ILE A 80 5.89 -11.93 -4.37
C ILE A 80 6.04 -10.74 -3.42
N ILE A 81 6.09 -11.03 -2.12
CA ILE A 81 6.25 -10.08 -1.03
C ILE A 81 7.45 -10.51 -0.20
N HIS A 82 8.38 -9.60 0.03
CA HIS A 82 9.55 -9.87 0.86
C HIS A 82 9.15 -10.14 2.30
N ALA A 83 9.44 -11.34 2.80
CA ALA A 83 9.03 -11.83 4.12
C ALA A 83 10.21 -12.36 4.96
N GLN A 84 11.45 -12.10 4.53
CA GLN A 84 12.64 -12.41 5.32
C GLN A 84 12.75 -11.38 6.44
N GLN A 85 12.65 -11.86 7.69
CA GLN A 85 12.87 -11.00 8.85
C GLN A 85 14.30 -10.44 8.84
N PRO A 86 14.46 -9.14 9.05
CA PRO A 86 15.79 -8.55 9.13
C PRO A 86 16.53 -9.09 10.36
N PRO A 87 17.82 -9.42 10.24
CA PRO A 87 18.65 -9.54 11.43
C PRO A 87 18.68 -8.17 12.15
N ALA A 88 18.73 -8.18 13.48
CA ALA A 88 18.56 -6.99 14.33
C ALA A 88 19.43 -5.77 13.98
N ALA A 89 20.44 -5.93 13.14
CA ALA A 89 21.41 -4.89 12.76
C ALA A 89 21.23 -4.33 11.34
N ASN A 90 20.25 -4.78 10.54
CA ASN A 90 20.17 -4.39 9.14
C ASN A 90 18.93 -3.54 8.86
N ALA A 91 19.10 -2.22 8.84
CA ALA A 91 18.03 -1.25 8.59
C ALA A 91 17.39 -1.39 7.19
N LEU A 92 18.16 -1.75 6.15
CA LEU A 92 17.65 -1.92 4.79
C LEU A 92 16.67 -3.10 4.70
N ASP A 93 16.94 -4.19 5.41
CA ASP A 93 16.04 -5.34 5.45
C ASP A 93 14.74 -5.01 6.19
N ALA A 94 14.82 -4.18 7.22
CA ALA A 94 13.66 -3.71 7.96
C ALA A 94 12.71 -2.88 7.08
N GLU A 95 13.25 -2.04 6.19
CA GLU A 95 12.45 -1.24 5.27
C GLU A 95 11.75 -2.07 4.20
N MET A 96 12.33 -3.20 3.81
CA MET A 96 11.76 -4.09 2.79
C MET A 96 10.78 -5.11 3.34
N TYR A 97 10.93 -5.50 4.60
CA TYR A 97 10.16 -6.55 5.23
C TYR A 97 8.66 -6.24 5.23
N LEU A 98 7.86 -7.11 4.62
CA LEU A 98 6.41 -7.00 4.42
C LEU A 98 5.97 -5.72 3.64
N ARG A 99 6.90 -5.03 2.99
CA ARG A 99 6.64 -3.78 2.26
C ARG A 99 7.13 -3.80 0.82
N ARG A 100 8.14 -4.63 0.49
CA ARG A 100 8.68 -4.74 -0.86
C ARG A 100 7.94 -5.84 -1.62
N LEU A 101 7.35 -5.48 -2.76
CA LEU A 101 6.56 -6.35 -3.61
C LEU A 101 7.13 -6.36 -5.02
N GLN A 102 6.99 -7.50 -5.72
CA GLN A 102 7.39 -7.60 -7.12
C GLN A 102 6.54 -8.63 -7.86
N VAL A 103 6.29 -8.38 -9.13
CA VAL A 103 5.68 -9.36 -10.03
C VAL A 103 6.79 -10.14 -10.72
N ILE A 104 6.69 -11.46 -10.69
CA ILE A 104 7.57 -12.39 -11.37
C ILE A 104 6.77 -13.35 -12.25
N ARG A 105 7.37 -13.87 -13.31
CA ARG A 105 6.76 -14.88 -14.17
C ARG A 105 7.68 -16.06 -14.37
N ARG A 106 7.10 -17.18 -14.72
CA ARG A 106 7.85 -18.41 -15.06
C ARG A 106 8.27 -18.35 -16.52
N GLU A 107 9.51 -18.71 -16.80
CA GLU A 107 10.03 -18.88 -18.14
C GLU A 107 10.66 -20.27 -18.28
N THR A 108 10.59 -20.84 -19.50
CA THR A 108 11.34 -22.03 -19.86
C THR A 108 12.52 -21.60 -20.72
N LEU A 109 13.72 -21.87 -20.25
CA LEU A 109 14.95 -21.57 -20.98
C LEU A 109 15.15 -22.53 -22.16
N ALA A 110 16.07 -22.21 -23.09
CA ALA A 110 16.36 -23.02 -24.25
C ALA A 110 16.85 -24.45 -23.90
N ASN A 111 17.42 -24.65 -22.72
CA ASN A 111 17.84 -25.95 -22.19
C ASN A 111 16.70 -26.73 -21.49
N GLY A 112 15.45 -26.23 -21.54
CA GLY A 112 14.29 -26.83 -20.88
C GLY A 112 14.18 -26.51 -19.40
N ALA A 113 15.12 -25.80 -18.79
CA ALA A 113 15.03 -25.42 -17.37
C ALA A 113 13.93 -24.39 -17.15
N ILE A 114 13.15 -24.60 -16.07
CA ILE A 114 12.10 -23.69 -15.65
C ILE A 114 12.67 -22.72 -14.62
N VAL A 115 12.57 -21.42 -14.90
CA VAL A 115 13.10 -20.35 -14.05
C VAL A 115 12.03 -19.30 -13.77
N TRP A 116 12.21 -18.55 -12.68
CA TRP A 116 11.44 -17.35 -12.40
C TRP A 116 12.22 -16.13 -12.87
N VAL A 117 11.53 -15.19 -13.51
CA VAL A 117 12.10 -13.94 -14.01
C VAL A 117 11.26 -12.76 -13.53
N ALA A 118 11.90 -11.61 -13.33
CA ALA A 118 11.20 -10.38 -12.99
C ALA A 118 10.29 -9.95 -14.16
N ALA A 119 9.02 -9.72 -13.88
CA ALA A 119 8.05 -9.22 -14.86
C ALA A 119 7.81 -7.71 -14.73
N GLY A 120 8.50 -7.07 -13.79
CA GLY A 120 8.45 -5.64 -13.52
C GLY A 120 9.39 -5.24 -12.39
N PRO A 121 9.55 -3.94 -12.14
CA PRO A 121 10.36 -3.45 -11.02
C PRO A 121 9.75 -3.86 -9.68
N ALA A 122 10.61 -3.94 -8.66
CA ALA A 122 10.14 -4.09 -7.29
C ALA A 122 9.56 -2.76 -6.78
N VAL A 123 8.41 -2.83 -6.10
CA VAL A 123 7.67 -1.67 -5.59
C VAL A 123 7.63 -1.74 -4.07
N SER A 124 7.89 -0.62 -3.39
CA SER A 124 7.74 -0.50 -1.95
C SER A 124 6.40 0.18 -1.61
N LEU A 125 5.72 -0.35 -0.61
CA LEU A 125 4.55 0.32 -0.04
C LEU A 125 4.97 1.62 0.67
N PRO A 126 4.13 2.66 0.66
CA PRO A 126 4.40 3.88 1.39
C PRO A 126 4.51 3.63 2.90
N THR A 127 5.41 4.33 3.57
CA THR A 127 5.50 4.31 5.04
C THR A 127 4.24 4.97 5.61
N PRO A 128 3.63 4.43 6.66
CA PRO A 128 4.03 3.29 7.50
C PRO A 128 3.30 1.97 7.16
N ILE A 129 2.91 1.73 5.91
CA ILE A 129 2.05 0.60 5.54
C ILE A 129 2.87 -0.68 5.32
N CYS A 130 2.35 -1.79 5.86
CA CYS A 130 2.88 -3.15 5.68
C CYS A 130 1.76 -4.12 5.27
N VAL A 131 2.14 -5.18 4.58
CA VAL A 131 1.28 -6.36 4.37
C VAL A 131 1.19 -7.14 5.68
N VAL A 132 -0.01 -7.52 6.09
CA VAL A 132 -0.20 -8.43 7.21
C VAL A 132 0.20 -9.84 6.74
N PRO A 133 1.09 -10.54 7.45
CA PRO A 133 1.50 -11.89 7.06
C PRO A 133 0.34 -12.89 7.17
N PRO A 134 0.49 -14.09 6.58
CA PRO A 134 -0.45 -15.19 6.82
C PRO A 134 -0.51 -15.56 8.30
N ALA A 135 -1.68 -16.09 8.71
CA ALA A 135 -1.89 -16.55 10.08
C ALA A 135 -0.99 -17.75 10.45
N PRO A 136 -0.52 -17.85 11.69
CA PRO A 136 -0.71 -16.85 12.76
C PRO A 136 0.23 -15.63 12.60
N VAL A 137 -0.31 -14.44 12.85
CA VAL A 137 0.51 -13.22 12.93
C VAL A 137 1.43 -13.35 14.13
N PRO A 138 2.75 -13.26 13.96
CA PRO A 138 3.69 -13.43 15.07
C PRO A 138 3.49 -12.34 16.13
N THR A 139 3.53 -12.71 17.41
CA THR A 139 3.28 -11.78 18.53
C THR A 139 4.27 -10.63 18.61
N ASN A 140 5.51 -10.84 18.13
CA ASN A 140 6.54 -9.80 18.03
C ASN A 140 6.25 -8.73 16.96
N HIS A 141 5.20 -8.93 16.14
CA HIS A 141 4.66 -7.92 15.22
C HIS A 141 3.47 -7.16 15.81
N LEU A 142 3.08 -7.46 17.02
CA LEU A 142 1.96 -6.77 17.66
C LEU A 142 2.50 -5.79 18.71
N ARG A 143 1.97 -4.59 18.70
CA ARG A 143 2.23 -3.65 19.79
C ARG A 143 1.64 -4.19 21.09
N SER A 144 2.26 -3.87 22.22
CA SER A 144 1.76 -4.28 23.53
C SER A 144 0.28 -3.92 23.71
N GLY A 145 -0.53 -4.90 24.12
CA GLY A 145 -1.98 -4.77 24.29
C GLY A 145 -2.81 -4.89 23.02
N VAL A 146 -2.20 -5.10 21.84
CA VAL A 146 -2.93 -5.36 20.61
C VAL A 146 -3.23 -6.84 20.47
N SER A 147 -4.51 -7.18 20.35
CA SER A 147 -5.00 -8.52 20.02
C SER A 147 -5.31 -8.60 18.53
N TRP A 148 -4.95 -9.70 17.87
CA TRP A 148 -5.18 -9.89 16.44
C TRP A 148 -6.05 -11.13 16.19
N ASN A 149 -7.10 -10.96 15.37
CA ASN A 149 -7.88 -12.12 14.94
C ASN A 149 -7.12 -12.90 13.85
N ASN A 150 -6.55 -14.03 14.24
CA ASN A 150 -5.76 -14.91 13.37
C ASN A 150 -6.61 -15.91 12.56
N ASN A 151 -7.94 -15.80 12.55
CA ASN A 151 -8.78 -16.68 11.75
C ASN A 151 -8.59 -16.37 10.25
N ALA A 152 -8.10 -17.33 9.48
CA ALA A 152 -7.84 -17.16 8.06
C ALA A 152 -9.12 -16.87 7.24
N ALA A 153 -10.29 -17.32 7.70
CA ALA A 153 -11.56 -17.06 7.02
C ALA A 153 -12.14 -15.68 7.34
N THR A 154 -12.09 -15.25 8.63
CA THR A 154 -12.81 -14.06 9.11
C THR A 154 -11.91 -12.99 9.71
N GLY A 155 -10.62 -13.26 9.87
CA GLY A 155 -9.66 -12.32 10.44
C GLY A 155 -8.98 -11.45 9.37
N PRO A 156 -8.48 -10.27 9.76
CA PRO A 156 -7.74 -9.37 8.87
C PRO A 156 -6.29 -9.86 8.69
N VAL A 157 -6.12 -11.06 8.15
CA VAL A 157 -4.84 -11.70 7.82
C VAL A 157 -4.78 -11.99 6.34
N SER A 158 -3.58 -12.02 5.77
CA SER A 158 -3.42 -12.44 4.37
C SER A 158 -3.50 -13.97 4.25
N THR A 159 -4.02 -14.47 3.12
CA THR A 159 -4.06 -15.92 2.81
C THR A 159 -3.07 -16.25 1.70
N LEU A 160 -1.84 -15.79 1.86
CA LEU A 160 -0.73 -15.98 0.93
C LEU A 160 0.03 -17.26 1.25
N LEU A 161 0.58 -17.90 0.23
CA LEU A 161 1.53 -18.99 0.42
C LEU A 161 2.90 -18.46 0.82
N THR A 162 3.68 -19.29 1.52
CA THR A 162 5.02 -18.93 2.00
C THR A 162 6.05 -19.90 1.45
N VAL A 163 7.16 -19.37 0.96
CA VAL A 163 8.34 -20.14 0.57
C VAL A 163 9.54 -19.61 1.34
N THR A 164 10.34 -20.55 1.89
CA THR A 164 11.63 -20.29 2.52
C THR A 164 12.76 -20.69 1.56
N GLY A 165 13.89 -20.00 1.63
CA GLY A 165 15.03 -20.27 0.74
C GLY A 165 14.80 -19.85 -0.71
N PHE A 166 13.83 -18.98 -0.98
CA PHE A 166 13.61 -18.43 -2.32
C PHE A 166 14.84 -17.62 -2.74
N SER A 167 15.46 -18.01 -3.86
CA SER A 167 16.63 -17.31 -4.38
C SER A 167 16.22 -15.97 -4.99
N TYR A 168 16.80 -14.88 -4.50
CA TYR A 168 16.60 -13.53 -5.06
C TYR A 168 17.42 -13.31 -6.34
N ARG A 169 18.30 -14.24 -6.67
CA ARG A 169 19.00 -14.27 -7.95
C ARG A 169 18.12 -14.97 -8.96
N GLY A 170 17.57 -14.23 -9.91
CA GLY A 170 16.91 -14.84 -11.06
C GLY A 170 17.88 -15.78 -11.77
N GLN A 171 17.42 -16.97 -12.10
CA GLN A 171 18.24 -18.01 -12.76
C GLN A 171 18.44 -17.74 -14.26
N SER A 172 18.07 -16.58 -14.77
CA SER A 172 18.35 -16.15 -16.15
C SER A 172 19.81 -15.71 -16.28
N ALA A 173 20.43 -16.05 -17.40
CA ALA A 173 21.81 -15.66 -17.72
C ALA A 173 22.02 -14.13 -17.83
N ALA A 174 20.95 -13.34 -17.94
CA ALA A 174 21.01 -11.89 -17.87
C ALA A 174 21.25 -11.44 -16.42
N ALA A 175 22.38 -10.82 -16.16
CA ALA A 175 22.81 -10.33 -14.84
C ALA A 175 21.84 -9.31 -14.18
N SER A 176 20.83 -8.84 -14.90
CA SER A 176 19.83 -7.87 -14.47
C SER A 176 18.60 -8.49 -13.77
N ASN A 177 18.52 -9.81 -13.67
CA ASN A 177 17.33 -10.48 -13.17
C ASN A 177 17.43 -10.73 -11.67
N GLN A 178 17.37 -9.65 -10.90
CA GLN A 178 17.40 -9.66 -9.45
C GLN A 178 16.01 -9.41 -8.90
N PHE A 179 15.61 -10.22 -7.91
CA PHE A 179 14.37 -9.96 -7.18
C PHE A 179 14.65 -9.02 -6.02
N PHE A 180 13.75 -8.05 -5.82
CA PHE A 180 13.83 -7.03 -4.79
C PHE A 180 15.13 -6.18 -4.83
N ASP A 181 15.77 -6.05 -5.99
CA ASP A 181 17.06 -5.36 -6.18
C ASP A 181 18.19 -5.93 -5.30
N ARG A 182 18.13 -7.23 -4.99
CA ARG A 182 19.11 -7.94 -4.16
C ARG A 182 19.96 -8.91 -4.96
N GLN A 183 21.27 -8.88 -4.70
CA GLN A 183 22.24 -9.77 -5.33
C GLN A 183 22.44 -11.04 -4.49
N GLY A 184 22.20 -12.20 -5.12
CA GLY A 184 22.74 -13.48 -4.68
C GLY A 184 22.31 -14.02 -3.31
N GLN A 185 21.31 -13.41 -2.66
CA GLN A 185 20.77 -13.85 -1.39
C GLN A 185 19.52 -14.71 -1.61
N SER A 186 19.20 -15.53 -0.64
CA SER A 186 17.93 -16.24 -0.55
C SER A 186 17.20 -15.83 0.72
N GLY A 187 15.88 -15.94 0.72
CA GLY A 187 15.09 -15.56 1.87
C GLY A 187 13.68 -16.12 1.84
N ARG A 188 12.87 -15.66 2.78
CA ARG A 188 11.46 -15.99 2.86
C ARG A 188 10.66 -15.00 2.03
N ILE A 189 9.69 -15.50 1.28
CA ILE A 189 8.69 -14.71 0.58
C ILE A 189 7.29 -15.21 0.92
N HIS A 190 6.31 -14.30 0.89
CA HIS A 190 4.91 -14.65 0.70
C HIS A 190 4.53 -14.42 -0.76
N TYR A 191 3.61 -15.20 -1.30
CA TYR A 191 3.23 -15.05 -2.69
C TYR A 191 1.78 -15.42 -2.98
N LEU A 192 1.27 -14.79 -4.03
CA LEU A 192 0.02 -15.10 -4.72
C LEU A 192 0.36 -15.56 -6.13
N GLU A 193 -0.15 -16.71 -6.57
CA GLU A 193 0.16 -17.29 -7.88
C GLU A 193 -1.06 -17.31 -8.79
N PHE A 194 -0.84 -16.97 -10.05
CA PHE A 194 -1.79 -17.04 -11.14
C PHE A 194 -1.38 -18.09 -12.16
N GLY A 195 -2.35 -18.86 -12.64
CA GLY A 195 -2.18 -19.79 -13.75
C GLY A 195 -2.22 -19.11 -15.11
N PRO A 196 -1.89 -19.84 -16.19
CA PRO A 196 -1.87 -19.32 -17.57
C PRO A 196 -3.19 -18.71 -18.04
N ASP A 197 -4.30 -19.14 -17.46
CA ASP A 197 -5.65 -18.63 -17.70
C ASP A 197 -6.00 -17.36 -16.87
N GLY A 198 -5.06 -16.89 -16.06
CA GLY A 198 -5.25 -15.76 -15.17
C GLY A 198 -6.08 -16.07 -13.92
N THR A 199 -6.32 -17.34 -13.63
CA THR A 199 -6.98 -17.76 -12.38
C THR A 199 -5.99 -17.87 -11.23
N VAL A 200 -6.47 -17.67 -10.00
CA VAL A 200 -5.66 -17.86 -8.78
C VAL A 200 -5.50 -19.35 -8.52
N VAL A 201 -4.26 -19.82 -8.46
CA VAL A 201 -3.90 -21.23 -8.20
C VAL A 201 -3.27 -21.48 -6.85
N SER A 202 -2.86 -20.43 -6.14
CA SER A 202 -2.21 -20.52 -4.82
C SER A 202 -3.18 -20.76 -3.65
N ASN A 203 -4.48 -20.84 -3.90
CA ASN A 203 -5.46 -21.08 -2.85
C ASN A 203 -5.79 -22.57 -2.73
N THR A 204 -5.15 -23.25 -1.80
CA THR A 204 -5.35 -24.68 -1.54
C THR A 204 -6.26 -24.96 -0.34
N THR A 205 -6.62 -23.94 0.46
CA THR A 205 -7.29 -24.12 1.75
C THR A 205 -8.80 -23.91 1.73
N GLY A 206 -9.38 -23.58 0.56
CA GLY A 206 -10.81 -23.24 0.44
C GLY A 206 -11.20 -21.88 1.04
N ASN A 207 -10.29 -21.22 1.73
CA ASN A 207 -10.51 -19.84 2.23
C ASN A 207 -10.43 -18.84 1.08
N PRO A 208 -11.13 -17.70 1.16
CA PRO A 208 -10.99 -16.65 0.15
C PRO A 208 -9.55 -16.16 0.11
N THR A 209 -9.03 -15.96 -1.11
CA THR A 209 -7.70 -15.36 -1.28
C THR A 209 -7.78 -13.89 -0.94
N LYS A 210 -6.94 -13.43 0.00
CA LYS A 210 -6.94 -12.05 0.47
C LYS A 210 -5.55 -11.54 0.80
N ILE A 211 -5.37 -10.23 0.65
CA ILE A 211 -4.18 -9.50 1.11
C ILE A 211 -4.66 -8.42 2.05
N ALA A 212 -4.21 -8.47 3.29
CA ALA A 212 -4.50 -7.46 4.30
C ALA A 212 -3.32 -6.48 4.43
N LEU A 213 -3.64 -5.20 4.63
CA LEU A 213 -2.70 -4.09 4.79
C LEU A 213 -3.00 -3.37 6.09
N THR A 214 -1.97 -3.02 6.85
CA THR A 214 -2.11 -2.28 8.10
C THR A 214 -1.00 -1.25 8.27
N THR A 215 -1.20 -0.34 9.20
CA THR A 215 -0.16 0.58 9.65
C THR A 215 0.76 -0.12 10.65
N ALA A 216 2.06 0.12 10.54
CA ALA A 216 3.05 -0.41 11.47
C ALA A 216 4.11 0.64 11.79
N VAL A 217 4.57 0.64 13.02
CA VAL A 217 5.72 1.42 13.47
C VAL A 217 6.92 0.48 13.54
N LEU A 218 8.09 0.91 13.08
CA LEU A 218 9.32 0.13 13.28
C LEU A 218 9.65 0.10 14.77
N GLY A 219 9.62 -1.10 15.35
CA GLY A 219 10.04 -1.35 16.72
C GLY A 219 11.56 -1.29 16.88
N GLY A 220 12.05 -1.26 18.12
CA GLY A 220 13.48 -1.24 18.42
C GLY A 220 14.25 -2.49 17.95
N ASN A 221 13.57 -3.55 17.59
CA ASN A 221 14.10 -4.79 16.99
C ASN A 221 14.06 -4.79 15.45
N ALA A 222 13.83 -3.63 14.82
CA ALA A 222 13.66 -3.43 13.38
C ALA A 222 12.50 -4.20 12.75
N LEU A 223 11.58 -4.76 13.55
CA LEU A 223 10.35 -5.39 13.08
C LEU A 223 9.17 -4.40 13.07
N PRO A 224 8.27 -4.50 12.10
CA PRO A 224 7.06 -3.70 12.11
C PRO A 224 6.16 -4.13 13.26
N ALA A 225 5.82 -3.20 14.14
CA ALA A 225 4.84 -3.39 15.20
C ALA A 225 3.50 -2.82 14.74
N PHE A 226 2.49 -3.67 14.58
CA PHE A 226 1.15 -3.27 14.14
C PHE A 226 0.44 -2.53 15.27
N ASP A 227 -0.06 -1.33 14.95
CA ASP A 227 -0.64 -0.42 15.94
C ASP A 227 -2.06 -0.81 16.34
N SER A 228 -2.84 -1.38 15.42
CA SER A 228 -4.25 -1.68 15.64
C SER A 228 -4.77 -2.74 14.68
N ALA A 229 -5.52 -3.70 15.21
CA ALA A 229 -6.25 -4.68 14.42
C ALA A 229 -7.48 -4.09 13.69
N THR A 230 -7.89 -2.86 14.04
CA THR A 230 -9.05 -2.20 13.41
C THR A 230 -8.67 -1.31 12.23
N THR A 231 -7.41 -0.85 12.18
CA THR A 231 -6.89 -0.04 11.08
C THR A 231 -6.31 -0.94 9.98
N VAL A 232 -7.18 -1.74 9.38
CA VAL A 232 -6.82 -2.69 8.33
C VAL A 232 -7.67 -2.43 7.10
N ARG A 233 -7.03 -2.43 5.95
CA ARG A 233 -7.66 -2.47 4.63
C ARG A 233 -7.08 -3.62 3.84
N GLY A 234 -7.68 -3.96 2.71
CA GLY A 234 -7.08 -5.00 1.88
C GLY A 234 -7.88 -5.32 0.64
N LEU A 235 -7.64 -6.51 0.15
CA LEU A 235 -8.16 -6.98 -1.12
C LEU A 235 -8.68 -8.40 -0.95
N PHE A 236 -9.88 -8.66 -1.42
CA PHE A 236 -10.32 -10.00 -1.78
C PHE A 236 -10.01 -10.28 -3.23
N ILE A 237 -9.38 -11.40 -3.50
CA ILE A 237 -9.02 -11.83 -4.85
C ILE A 237 -9.85 -13.07 -5.15
N ARG A 238 -10.76 -12.94 -6.08
CA ARG A 238 -11.60 -14.04 -6.53
C ARG A 238 -10.78 -15.04 -7.35
N ARG A 239 -11.28 -16.29 -7.44
CA ARG A 239 -10.59 -17.35 -8.21
C ARG A 239 -10.29 -16.94 -9.66
N ASN A 240 -11.15 -16.16 -10.28
CA ASN A 240 -10.92 -15.60 -11.63
C ASN A 240 -9.93 -14.42 -11.66
N GLY A 241 -9.26 -14.11 -10.56
CA GLY A 241 -8.31 -13.01 -10.44
C GLY A 241 -8.93 -11.61 -10.32
N ALA A 242 -10.27 -11.49 -10.24
CA ALA A 242 -10.92 -10.21 -9.99
C ALA A 242 -10.68 -9.76 -8.55
N VAL A 243 -10.41 -8.47 -8.38
CA VAL A 243 -10.08 -7.86 -7.09
C VAL A 243 -11.28 -7.08 -6.58
N ALA A 244 -11.62 -7.27 -5.30
CA ALA A 244 -12.55 -6.42 -4.55
C ALA A 244 -11.81 -5.77 -3.40
N MET A 245 -11.98 -4.46 -3.23
CA MET A 245 -11.35 -3.71 -2.14
C MET A 245 -12.13 -3.88 -0.84
N VAL A 246 -11.40 -3.95 0.27
CA VAL A 246 -11.94 -4.05 1.64
C VAL A 246 -11.44 -2.86 2.44
N ASP A 247 -12.36 -2.03 2.91
CA ASP A 247 -12.03 -0.75 3.53
C ASP A 247 -12.02 -0.79 5.07
N SER A 248 -12.34 -1.94 5.66
CA SER A 248 -12.35 -2.12 7.12
C SER A 248 -11.96 -3.52 7.55
N ALA A 249 -11.49 -3.65 8.79
CA ALA A 249 -11.14 -4.95 9.38
C ALA A 249 -12.34 -5.92 9.48
N THR A 250 -13.56 -5.41 9.58
CA THR A 250 -14.80 -6.20 9.64
C THR A 250 -15.26 -6.70 8.27
N GLY A 251 -14.63 -6.24 7.19
CA GLY A 251 -14.90 -6.69 5.83
C GLY A 251 -14.15 -7.96 5.41
N PHE A 252 -13.27 -8.50 6.29
CA PHE A 252 -12.47 -9.71 6.01
C PHE A 252 -13.18 -11.01 6.40
#